data_03eb00f2ff08ebcb75e68920fb40dced
#
_entry.id   03eb00f2ff08ebcb75e68920fb40dced
#
_cell.length_a   1.000
_cell.length_b   1.000
_cell.length_c   1.000
_cell.angle_alpha   90.00
_cell.angle_beta   90.00
_cell.angle_gamma   90.00
#
_symmetry.space_group_name_H-M   'P 1'
#
loop_
_entity.id
_entity.type
_entity.pdbx_description
1 polymer ?
#
loop_
_entity_poly.entity_id
_entity_poly.type
_entity_poly.pdbx_seq_one_letter_code
_entity_poly.pdbx_strand_id
1 'polypeptide(L)'
;MRLRERDLQTVYLKKRNVTHDEEAEEIVTYPFDPIEIRMNVQAASGTVNAQIYGSKLETMKACKYQGDKINEGQNELDGICVYVGKDEEPDFTIKSIQTFSAHKNIMLERNDNRGS
;
A
#
# COMPACT_ATOMS: atom_id res chain seq x y z
N MET A 1 -6.33 19.45 -5.01
CA MET A 1 -7.32 18.84 -4.11
C MET A 1 -6.77 18.80 -2.71
N ARG A 2 -7.60 19.12 -1.74
CA ARG A 2 -7.20 19.03 -0.33
C ARG A 2 -8.03 17.95 0.35
N LEU A 3 -7.37 16.99 0.96
CA LEU A 3 -8.05 15.91 1.67
C LEU A 3 -8.56 16.43 3.02
N ARG A 4 -9.79 16.05 3.35
CA ARG A 4 -10.37 16.42 4.64
C ARG A 4 -9.88 15.45 5.70
N GLU A 5 -9.54 15.97 6.87
CA GLU A 5 -9.04 15.16 7.97
C GLU A 5 -10.00 14.02 8.35
N ARG A 6 -11.30 14.30 8.35
CA ARG A 6 -12.32 13.30 8.68
C ARG A 6 -12.41 12.15 7.69
N ASP A 7 -11.89 12.36 6.48
CA ASP A 7 -11.90 11.33 5.43
C ASP A 7 -10.60 10.53 5.41
N LEU A 8 -9.68 10.82 6.34
CA LEU A 8 -8.40 10.15 6.42
C LEU A 8 -8.43 9.02 7.44
N GLN A 9 -7.77 7.95 7.11
CA GLN A 9 -7.63 6.77 7.95
C GLN A 9 -6.16 6.63 8.33
N THR A 10 -5.90 6.27 9.57
CA THR A 10 -4.53 5.98 10.02
C THR A 10 -4.14 4.60 9.53
N VAL A 11 -3.01 4.53 8.84
CA VAL A 11 -2.42 3.27 8.37
C VAL A 11 -0.93 3.30 8.69
N TYR A 12 -0.27 2.14 8.56
CA TYR A 12 1.15 2.04 8.89
C TYR A 12 1.92 1.53 7.69
N LEU A 13 2.91 2.31 7.28
CA LEU A 13 3.83 1.95 6.20
C LEU A 13 4.93 1.06 6.78
N LYS A 14 5.12 -0.11 6.18
CA LYS A 14 6.22 -1.02 6.54
C LYS A 14 7.11 -1.21 5.34
N LYS A 15 8.35 -0.76 5.45
CA LYS A 15 9.30 -0.86 4.34
C LYS A 15 9.75 -2.30 4.15
N ARG A 16 9.74 -2.70 2.89
CA ARG A 16 10.07 -4.06 2.48
C ARG A 16 11.57 -4.27 2.51
N ASN A 17 11.99 -5.44 2.98
CA ASN A 17 13.36 -5.89 2.88
C ASN A 17 13.37 -7.29 2.25
N VAL A 18 14.21 -7.48 1.25
CA VAL A 18 14.28 -8.75 0.52
C VAL A 18 15.63 -9.38 0.77
N THR A 19 15.61 -10.63 1.21
CA THR A 19 16.81 -11.45 1.36
C THR A 19 16.60 -12.73 0.57
N HIS A 20 17.66 -13.53 0.45
CA HIS A 20 17.60 -14.83 -0.23
C HIS A 20 18.15 -15.89 0.71
N ASP A 21 17.49 -17.05 0.73
CA ASP A 21 17.97 -18.19 1.53
C ASP A 21 19.06 -18.95 0.78
N GLU A 22 19.48 -20.09 1.35
CA GLU A 22 20.53 -20.92 0.77
C GLU A 22 20.14 -21.49 -0.60
N GLU A 23 18.86 -21.59 -0.88
CA GLU A 23 18.34 -22.10 -2.15
C GLU A 23 18.03 -20.97 -3.14
N ALA A 24 18.44 -19.75 -2.81
CA ALA A 24 18.19 -18.53 -3.58
C ALA A 24 16.70 -18.16 -3.69
N GLU A 25 15.87 -18.67 -2.81
CA GLU A 25 14.47 -18.26 -2.73
C GLU A 25 14.36 -16.88 -2.07
N GLU A 26 13.49 -16.06 -2.62
CA GLU A 26 13.26 -14.71 -2.11
C GLU A 26 12.48 -14.74 -0.79
N ILE A 27 13.03 -14.06 0.22
CA ILE A 27 12.38 -13.92 1.52
C ILE A 27 12.07 -12.45 1.72
N VAL A 28 10.79 -12.12 1.86
CA VAL A 28 10.32 -10.76 2.10
C VAL A 28 10.02 -10.58 3.58
N THR A 29 10.64 -9.57 4.19
CA THR A 29 10.40 -9.22 5.58
C THR A 29 10.19 -7.72 5.71
N TYR A 30 9.72 -7.29 6.89
CA TYR A 30 9.47 -5.89 7.18
C TYR A 30 10.13 -5.53 8.52
N PRO A 31 11.49 -5.49 8.54
CA PRO A 31 12.23 -5.38 9.81
C PRO A 31 12.29 -3.97 10.39
N PHE A 32 11.85 -2.97 9.63
CA PHE A 32 11.95 -1.58 10.06
C PHE A 32 10.72 -1.16 10.86
N ASP A 33 10.88 -0.14 11.70
CA ASP A 33 9.77 0.38 12.48
C ASP A 33 8.65 0.87 11.57
N PRO A 34 7.37 0.56 11.91
CA PRO A 34 6.25 1.05 11.11
C PRO A 34 6.17 2.58 11.17
N ILE A 35 5.81 3.18 10.05
CA ILE A 35 5.64 4.62 9.93
C ILE A 35 4.15 4.93 9.90
N GLU A 36 3.67 5.67 10.89
CA GLU A 36 2.27 6.07 10.93
C GLU A 36 2.02 7.16 9.88
N ILE A 37 1.04 6.92 9.03
CA ILE A 37 0.60 7.90 8.02
C ILE A 37 -0.91 7.92 7.98
N ARG A 38 -1.46 8.95 7.34
CA ARG A 38 -2.90 9.07 7.17
C ARG A 38 -3.20 9.26 5.69
N MET A 39 -4.19 8.51 5.21
CA MET A 39 -4.60 8.60 3.81
C MET A 39 -6.09 8.28 3.67
N ASN A 40 -6.66 8.74 2.57
CA ASN A 40 -8.01 8.37 2.20
C ASN A 40 -7.98 7.00 1.51
N VAL A 41 -8.71 6.03 2.05
CA VAL A 41 -8.73 4.65 1.53
C VAL A 41 -10.11 4.35 0.98
N GLN A 42 -10.19 3.98 -0.29
CA GLN A 42 -11.45 3.68 -0.97
C GLN A 42 -11.33 2.38 -1.76
N ALA A 43 -12.48 1.78 -2.06
CA ALA A 43 -12.48 0.65 -2.98
C ALA A 43 -12.00 1.10 -4.35
N ALA A 44 -11.19 0.27 -5.00
CA ALA A 44 -10.72 0.58 -6.34
C ALA A 44 -11.88 0.44 -7.33
N SER A 45 -11.97 1.38 -8.27
CA SER A 45 -13.04 1.40 -9.25
C SER A 45 -12.58 2.16 -10.50
N GLY A 46 -13.43 2.16 -11.52
CA GLY A 46 -13.18 2.91 -12.75
C GLY A 46 -12.75 2.03 -13.90
N THR A 47 -13.10 2.47 -15.10
CA THR A 47 -12.85 1.69 -16.32
C THR A 47 -11.36 1.45 -16.57
N VAL A 48 -10.54 2.47 -16.33
CA VAL A 48 -9.09 2.34 -16.56
C VAL A 48 -8.49 1.32 -15.61
N ASN A 49 -8.89 1.36 -14.33
CA ASN A 49 -8.42 0.39 -13.35
C ASN A 49 -8.86 -1.03 -13.71
N ALA A 50 -10.09 -1.19 -14.16
CA ALA A 50 -10.60 -2.49 -14.58
C ALA A 50 -9.81 -3.05 -15.77
N GLN A 51 -9.39 -2.20 -16.69
CA GLN A 51 -8.58 -2.62 -17.84
C GLN A 51 -7.18 -3.06 -17.42
N ILE A 52 -6.60 -2.40 -16.40
CA ILE A 52 -5.24 -2.69 -15.95
C ILE A 52 -5.21 -3.92 -15.04
N TYR A 53 -6.14 -4.00 -14.08
CA TYR A 53 -6.08 -5.00 -13.01
C TYR A 53 -7.05 -6.16 -13.17
N GLY A 54 -8.08 -6.00 -14.00
CA GLY A 54 -9.04 -7.07 -14.26
C GLY A 54 -9.74 -7.56 -12.98
N SER A 55 -9.76 -8.87 -12.78
CA SER A 55 -10.43 -9.47 -11.64
C SER A 55 -9.77 -9.14 -10.30
N LYS A 56 -8.50 -8.69 -10.30
CA LYS A 56 -7.83 -8.31 -9.07
C LYS A 56 -8.39 -7.03 -8.47
N LEU A 57 -9.16 -6.26 -9.24
CA LEU A 57 -9.69 -4.98 -8.77
C LEU A 57 -10.52 -5.14 -7.49
N GLU A 58 -11.19 -6.28 -7.31
CA GLU A 58 -12.00 -6.55 -6.12
C GLU A 58 -11.16 -6.60 -4.83
N THR A 59 -9.88 -6.94 -4.94
CA THR A 59 -8.98 -7.03 -3.80
C THR A 59 -8.09 -5.81 -3.65
N MET A 60 -8.37 -4.75 -4.40
CA MET A 60 -7.54 -3.56 -4.40
C MET A 60 -8.23 -2.38 -3.72
N LYS A 61 -7.42 -1.47 -3.21
CA LYS A 61 -7.88 -0.20 -2.66
C LYS A 61 -7.21 0.93 -3.41
N ALA A 62 -7.96 1.99 -3.65
CA ALA A 62 -7.44 3.23 -4.24
C ALA A 62 -7.31 4.25 -3.12
N CYS A 63 -6.12 4.78 -2.93
CA CYS A 63 -5.83 5.68 -1.83
C CYS A 63 -5.36 7.03 -2.33
N LYS A 64 -5.68 8.07 -1.57
CA LYS A 64 -5.15 9.41 -1.79
C LYS A 64 -4.33 9.81 -0.58
N TYR A 65 -3.12 10.27 -0.81
CA TYR A 65 -2.16 10.60 0.23
C TYR A 65 -1.54 11.95 -0.04
N GLN A 66 -1.45 12.76 1.02
CA GLN A 66 -0.76 14.06 0.98
C GLN A 66 0.35 14.02 2.01
N GLY A 67 1.58 13.78 1.55
CA GLY A 67 2.73 13.68 2.44
C GLY A 67 3.98 13.27 1.68
N ASP A 68 5.05 13.05 2.40
CA ASP A 68 6.36 12.77 1.83
C ASP A 68 6.94 11.41 2.23
N LYS A 69 6.17 10.57 2.93
CA LYS A 69 6.65 9.26 3.39
C LYS A 69 6.54 8.18 2.33
N ILE A 70 5.66 8.36 1.34
CA ILE A 70 5.49 7.44 0.23
C ILE A 70 5.84 8.18 -1.04
N ASN A 71 6.79 7.66 -1.80
CA ASN A 71 7.31 8.32 -3.00
C ASN A 71 7.37 7.36 -4.17
N GLU A 72 7.00 7.86 -5.34
CA GLU A 72 7.07 7.12 -6.59
C GLU A 72 8.52 6.71 -6.87
N GLY A 73 8.72 5.46 -7.27
CA GLY A 73 10.05 4.92 -7.52
C GLY A 73 10.79 4.44 -6.28
N GLN A 74 10.23 4.62 -5.09
CA GLN A 74 10.88 4.23 -3.84
C GLN A 74 10.09 3.25 -2.99
N ASN A 75 8.76 3.39 -2.98
CA ASN A 75 7.92 2.66 -2.04
C ASN A 75 7.03 1.61 -2.69
N GLU A 76 7.17 1.37 -3.99
CA GLU A 76 6.46 0.27 -4.63
C GLU A 76 6.86 -1.05 -3.98
N LEU A 77 5.87 -1.90 -3.75
CA LEU A 77 5.98 -3.20 -3.07
C LEU A 77 6.19 -3.12 -1.56
N ASP A 78 6.29 -1.94 -0.98
CA ASP A 78 6.25 -1.82 0.48
C ASP A 78 4.88 -2.22 1.01
N GLY A 79 4.82 -2.63 2.27
CA GLY A 79 3.59 -3.06 2.91
C GLY A 79 2.86 -1.92 3.59
N ILE A 80 1.53 -2.04 3.62
CA ILE A 80 0.67 -1.10 4.36
C ILE A 80 -0.25 -1.89 5.26
N CYS A 81 -0.26 -1.56 6.55
CA CYS A 81 -1.23 -2.09 7.50
C CYS A 81 -2.45 -1.18 7.49
N VAL A 82 -3.55 -1.62 6.87
CA VAL A 82 -4.78 -0.84 6.76
C VAL A 82 -5.77 -1.25 7.85
N TYR A 83 -6.08 -2.54 7.94
CA TYR A 83 -7.06 -3.07 8.89
C TYR A 83 -6.44 -3.90 10.00
N VAL A 84 -5.12 -4.04 10.00
CA VAL A 84 -4.38 -4.78 11.03
C VAL A 84 -3.49 -3.81 11.79
N GLY A 85 -3.02 -4.23 12.97
CA GLY A 85 -2.17 -3.40 13.82
C GLY A 85 -0.76 -3.24 13.27
N LYS A 86 -0.06 -2.25 13.77
CA LYS A 86 1.30 -1.94 13.33
C LYS A 86 2.30 -3.06 13.63
N ASP A 87 1.97 -3.95 14.55
CA ASP A 87 2.85 -5.06 14.94
C ASP A 87 2.55 -6.33 14.16
N GLU A 88 1.57 -6.30 13.26
CA GLU A 88 1.20 -7.45 12.43
C GLU A 88 1.80 -7.31 11.04
N GLU A 89 1.79 -8.40 10.29
CA GLU A 89 2.22 -8.33 8.89
C GLU A 89 1.26 -7.45 8.08
N PRO A 90 1.77 -6.71 7.09
CA PRO A 90 0.91 -5.86 6.27
C PRO A 90 -0.17 -6.66 5.57
N ASP A 91 -1.39 -6.15 5.59
CA ASP A 91 -2.50 -6.77 4.86
C ASP A 91 -2.61 -6.28 3.41
N PHE A 92 -1.87 -5.25 3.06
CA PHE A 92 -1.82 -4.71 1.69
C PHE A 92 -0.38 -4.45 1.25
N THR A 93 -0.20 -4.45 -0.08
CA THR A 93 1.08 -4.13 -0.73
C THR A 93 0.85 -2.98 -1.71
N ILE A 94 1.77 -2.03 -1.73
CA ILE A 94 1.71 -0.92 -2.68
C ILE A 94 2.05 -1.43 -4.08
N LYS A 95 1.10 -1.31 -5.01
CA LYS A 95 1.29 -1.75 -6.39
C LYS A 95 1.73 -0.63 -7.32
N SER A 96 1.20 0.56 -7.13
CA SER A 96 1.58 1.71 -7.95
C SER A 96 1.38 3.00 -7.19
N ILE A 97 2.17 3.99 -7.57
CA ILE A 97 2.12 5.33 -7.00
C ILE A 97 2.13 6.32 -8.18
N GLN A 98 1.14 7.19 -8.22
CA GLN A 98 1.10 8.28 -9.19
C GLN A 98 1.15 9.61 -8.46
N THR A 99 2.15 10.42 -8.76
CA THR A 99 2.35 11.70 -8.09
C THR A 99 1.69 12.82 -8.87
N PHE A 100 0.81 13.56 -8.20
CA PHE A 100 0.20 14.78 -8.73
C PHE A 100 0.66 15.99 -7.92
N SER A 101 0.32 17.17 -8.36
CA SER A 101 0.79 18.40 -7.70
C SER A 101 0.31 18.55 -6.26
N ALA A 102 -0.89 18.06 -5.95
CA ALA A 102 -1.51 18.24 -4.64
C ALA A 102 -1.63 16.95 -3.82
N HIS A 103 -1.44 15.79 -4.44
CA HIS A 103 -1.61 14.51 -3.76
C HIS A 103 -0.97 13.39 -4.57
N LYS A 104 -0.91 12.20 -3.98
CA LYS A 104 -0.47 10.97 -4.63
C LYS A 104 -1.62 9.98 -4.64
N ASN A 105 -1.82 9.34 -5.79
CA ASN A 105 -2.75 8.21 -5.89
C ASN A 105 -1.95 6.93 -5.69
N ILE A 106 -2.37 6.12 -4.73
CA ILE A 106 -1.67 4.90 -4.36
C ILE A 106 -2.64 3.74 -4.51
N MET A 107 -2.25 2.74 -5.32
CA MET A 107 -3.03 1.52 -5.47
C MET A 107 -2.46 0.44 -4.56
N LEU A 108 -3.31 -0.13 -3.72
CA LEU A 108 -2.96 -1.20 -2.80
C LEU A 108 -3.63 -2.49 -3.21
N GLU A 109 -2.91 -3.61 -3.12
CA GLU A 109 -3.46 -4.93 -3.33
C GLU A 109 -3.41 -5.72 -2.03
N ARG A 110 -4.53 -6.41 -1.71
CA ARG A 110 -4.61 -7.23 -0.50
C ARG A 110 -3.67 -8.43 -0.62
N ASN A 111 -2.98 -8.73 0.46
CA ASN A 111 -2.07 -9.88 0.51
C ASN A 111 -2.87 -11.16 0.77
N ASP A 112 -2.80 -12.11 -0.16
CA ASP A 112 -3.60 -13.33 -0.13
C ASP A 112 -3.09 -14.36 0.87
N ASN A 113 -1.84 -14.28 1.26
CA ASN A 113 -1.24 -15.25 2.18
C ASN A 113 -1.53 -14.97 3.63
N ARG A 114 -2.35 -13.97 3.92
CA ARG A 114 -2.74 -13.64 5.29
C ARG A 114 -3.84 -14.57 5.76
N GLY A 115 -3.68 -15.09 6.96
CA GLY A 115 -4.73 -15.84 7.64
C GLY A 115 -5.10 -17.15 6.96
N SER A 116 -4.29 -17.57 6.07
CA SER A 116 -4.48 -18.85 5.39
C SER A 116 -4.14 -20.01 6.30
#